data_49c95ae63c6d82eff3547c503ccf0a1f
#
_entry.id   49c95ae63c6d82eff3547c503ccf0a1f
#
_cell.length_a   1.000
_cell.length_b   1.000
_cell.length_c   1.000
_cell.angle_alpha   90.00
_cell.angle_beta   90.00
_cell.angle_gamma   90.00
#
_symmetry.space_group_name_H-M   'P 1'
#
loop_
_entity.id
_entity.type
_entity.pdbx_description
1 polymer ?
#
loop_
_entity_poly.entity_id
_entity_poly.type
_entity_poly.pdbx_seq_one_letter_code
_entity_poly.pdbx_strand_id
1 'polypeptide(L)'
;FLDENGGLPDIITCCRFSLHDASPLKDSLMDLSTTNAAGAVYDTYLSNFRNEDGSVNWLPVCADAHGFVVNEDLFAKYGIPLPTDYESFVSACQAFDKVGVRGFTADYSYDYTCMETLQGLSISELSSVEGRKWRTVYSDPENTKREGLDDTVWPEAFERMEQFIQDTGLSQEDLNMDYDDIVEMYKSSKLAMYFGSSSGVKMFQDRALTQHSCHSFRRTVKSGL
;
A
#
# COMPACT_ATOMS: atom_id res chain seq x y z
N PHE A 1 15.76 4.88 -19.07
CA PHE A 1 16.53 3.64 -18.89
C PHE A 1 16.89 2.95 -20.21
N LEU A 2 16.26 3.29 -21.28
CA LEU A 2 16.75 3.00 -22.63
C LEU A 2 17.81 4.06 -22.86
N ASP A 3 19.03 3.66 -22.70
CA ASP A 3 20.12 4.57 -22.54
C ASP A 3 20.35 5.38 -23.80
N GLU A 4 20.96 6.51 -23.60
CA GLU A 4 21.53 7.34 -24.66
C GLU A 4 22.53 6.59 -25.54
N ASN A 5 22.91 5.34 -25.17
CA ASN A 5 23.84 4.45 -25.87
C ASN A 5 23.17 3.28 -26.60
N GLY A 6 21.85 3.16 -26.55
CA GLY A 6 21.06 2.22 -27.36
C GLY A 6 21.11 0.74 -26.93
N GLY A 7 21.51 0.44 -25.70
CA GLY A 7 21.53 -0.91 -25.16
C GLY A 7 20.52 -1.13 -24.03
N LEU A 8 19.78 -2.24 -24.07
CA LEU A 8 19.04 -2.73 -22.91
C LEU A 8 19.98 -3.54 -22.01
N PRO A 9 19.86 -3.42 -20.67
CA PRO A 9 20.54 -4.33 -19.76
C PRO A 9 20.00 -5.75 -19.95
N ASP A 10 20.83 -6.75 -19.65
CA ASP A 10 20.44 -8.18 -19.73
C ASP A 10 19.31 -8.52 -18.76
N ILE A 11 19.25 -7.86 -17.61
CA ILE A 11 18.22 -8.04 -16.57
C ILE A 11 17.78 -6.68 -16.08
N ILE A 12 16.47 -6.47 -16.03
CA ILE A 12 15.84 -5.27 -15.48
C ILE A 12 15.10 -5.65 -14.20
N THR A 13 15.34 -4.90 -13.12
CA THR A 13 14.55 -4.99 -11.90
C THR A 13 13.75 -3.71 -11.71
N CYS A 14 12.51 -3.82 -11.31
CA CYS A 14 11.68 -2.67 -11.00
C CYS A 14 10.79 -2.96 -9.77
N CYS A 15 10.44 -1.92 -9.06
CA CYS A 15 9.37 -1.94 -8.08
C CYS A 15 8.13 -1.26 -8.66
N ARG A 16 6.94 -1.63 -8.16
CA ARG A 16 5.65 -1.02 -8.56
C ARG A 16 5.40 -1.09 -10.07
N PHE A 17 5.48 -2.28 -10.59
CA PHE A 17 5.37 -2.56 -12.00
C PHE A 17 3.91 -2.54 -12.48
N SER A 18 3.68 -1.95 -13.65
CA SER A 18 2.44 -2.03 -14.41
C SER A 18 2.72 -2.69 -15.77
N LEU A 19 1.93 -3.71 -16.12
CA LEU A 19 2.04 -4.34 -17.45
C LEU A 19 1.80 -3.34 -18.59
N HIS A 20 0.95 -2.36 -18.36
CA HIS A 20 0.69 -1.31 -19.33
C HIS A 20 1.92 -0.43 -19.57
N ASP A 21 2.60 -0.01 -18.50
CA ASP A 21 3.81 0.83 -18.61
C ASP A 21 4.97 0.07 -19.27
N ALA A 22 4.98 -1.25 -19.15
CA ALA A 22 5.99 -2.11 -19.78
C ALA A 22 5.67 -2.49 -21.22
N SER A 23 4.46 -2.21 -21.70
CA SER A 23 4.03 -2.63 -23.04
C SER A 23 4.96 -2.15 -24.18
N PRO A 24 5.57 -0.95 -24.13
CA PRO A 24 6.55 -0.52 -25.14
C PRO A 24 7.82 -1.36 -25.17
N LEU A 25 8.13 -2.08 -24.08
CA LEU A 25 9.31 -2.94 -23.97
C LEU A 25 9.02 -4.40 -24.32
N LYS A 26 7.74 -4.77 -24.51
CA LYS A 26 7.31 -6.16 -24.66
C LYS A 26 8.11 -6.91 -25.73
N ASP A 27 8.32 -6.30 -26.88
CA ASP A 27 9.03 -6.91 -28.01
C ASP A 27 10.53 -7.10 -27.78
N SER A 28 11.06 -6.42 -26.75
CA SER A 28 12.48 -6.49 -26.35
C SER A 28 12.72 -7.44 -25.19
N LEU A 29 11.66 -7.95 -24.56
CA LEU A 29 11.73 -8.80 -23.38
C LEU A 29 11.52 -10.26 -23.74
N MET A 30 12.30 -11.13 -23.11
CA MET A 30 12.17 -12.58 -23.25
C MET A 30 10.85 -13.07 -22.65
N ASP A 31 10.17 -14.00 -23.31
CA ASP A 31 9.09 -14.78 -22.68
C ASP A 31 9.67 -15.79 -21.69
N LEU A 32 9.33 -15.60 -20.44
CA LEU A 32 9.77 -16.42 -19.31
C LEU A 32 8.79 -17.53 -18.95
N SER A 33 7.61 -17.61 -19.60
CA SER A 33 6.49 -18.48 -19.22
C SER A 33 6.86 -19.97 -19.11
N THR A 34 7.84 -20.42 -19.90
CA THR A 34 8.30 -21.82 -19.94
C THR A 34 9.57 -22.07 -19.14
N THR A 35 10.08 -21.07 -18.43
CA THR A 35 11.33 -21.20 -17.67
C THR A 35 11.11 -21.90 -16.33
N ASN A 36 12.17 -22.52 -15.80
CA ASN A 36 12.15 -23.06 -14.43
C ASN A 36 11.88 -21.98 -13.38
N ALA A 37 12.32 -20.75 -13.64
CA ALA A 37 12.07 -19.62 -12.74
C ALA A 37 10.57 -19.29 -12.64
N ALA A 38 9.86 -19.26 -13.77
CA ALA A 38 8.40 -19.08 -13.76
C ALA A 38 7.70 -20.25 -13.07
N GLY A 39 8.15 -21.48 -13.30
CA GLY A 39 7.61 -22.67 -12.63
C GLY A 39 7.81 -22.72 -11.11
N ALA A 40 8.73 -21.91 -10.57
CA ALA A 40 8.95 -21.77 -9.12
C ALA A 40 8.05 -20.74 -8.46
N VAL A 41 7.34 -19.91 -9.25
CA VAL A 41 6.41 -18.88 -8.74
C VAL A 41 5.01 -19.47 -8.63
N TYR A 42 4.33 -19.22 -7.50
CA TYR A 42 2.93 -19.61 -7.37
C TYR A 42 2.06 -18.92 -8.43
N ASP A 43 1.15 -19.67 -9.03
CA ASP A 43 0.33 -19.20 -10.15
C ASP A 43 -0.54 -18.00 -9.78
N THR A 44 -0.97 -17.92 -8.52
CA THR A 44 -1.70 -16.74 -7.99
C THR A 44 -0.92 -15.42 -8.12
N TYR A 45 0.40 -15.47 -8.00
CA TYR A 45 1.24 -14.28 -8.19
C TYR A 45 1.61 -14.12 -9.67
N LEU A 46 1.94 -15.20 -10.36
CA LEU A 46 2.36 -15.18 -11.75
C LEU A 46 1.25 -14.70 -12.68
N SER A 47 -0.01 -14.99 -12.37
CA SER A 47 -1.18 -14.57 -13.15
C SER A 47 -1.29 -13.05 -13.30
N ASN A 48 -0.77 -12.27 -12.33
CA ASN A 48 -0.76 -10.81 -12.41
C ASN A 48 0.24 -10.26 -13.45
N PHE A 49 1.17 -11.11 -13.91
CA PHE A 49 2.23 -10.75 -14.85
C PHE A 49 2.03 -11.42 -16.21
N ARG A 50 0.91 -12.13 -16.39
CA ARG A 50 0.60 -12.84 -17.63
C ARG A 50 -0.05 -11.88 -18.62
N ASN A 51 0.55 -11.78 -19.80
CA ASN A 51 -0.02 -11.03 -20.92
C ASN A 51 -1.26 -11.77 -21.49
N GLU A 52 -2.04 -11.08 -22.33
CA GLU A 52 -3.23 -11.66 -22.97
C GLU A 52 -2.92 -12.90 -23.84
N ASP A 53 -1.74 -12.93 -24.46
CA ASP A 53 -1.25 -14.06 -25.26
C ASP A 53 -0.69 -15.22 -24.41
N GLY A 54 -0.73 -15.08 -23.09
CA GLY A 54 -0.24 -16.08 -22.12
C GLY A 54 1.27 -15.99 -21.84
N SER A 55 2.02 -15.15 -22.53
CA SER A 55 3.45 -14.91 -22.26
C SER A 55 3.66 -14.22 -20.92
N VAL A 56 4.85 -14.35 -20.34
CA VAL A 56 5.27 -13.73 -19.09
C VAL A 56 6.64 -13.10 -19.29
N ASN A 57 6.72 -11.79 -19.22
CA ASN A 57 7.99 -11.08 -19.37
C ASN A 57 8.61 -10.65 -18.05
N TRP A 58 7.85 -10.77 -16.94
CA TRP A 58 8.26 -10.33 -15.61
C TRP A 58 7.97 -11.42 -14.58
N LEU A 59 8.88 -11.60 -13.64
CA LEU A 59 8.68 -12.52 -12.52
C LEU A 59 8.71 -11.75 -11.21
N PRO A 60 7.75 -11.97 -10.29
CA PRO A 60 7.80 -11.40 -8.95
C PRO A 60 8.98 -12.02 -8.17
N VAL A 61 9.80 -11.18 -7.56
CA VAL A 61 10.97 -11.59 -6.77
C VAL A 61 10.64 -11.63 -5.28
N CYS A 62 9.78 -10.71 -4.83
CA CYS A 62 9.30 -10.62 -3.46
C CYS A 62 7.91 -9.98 -3.43
N ALA A 63 7.27 -10.08 -2.29
CA ALA A 63 6.02 -9.39 -2.00
C ALA A 63 6.14 -8.64 -0.68
N ASP A 64 5.61 -7.42 -0.64
CA ASP A 64 5.45 -6.65 0.57
C ASP A 64 3.99 -6.59 0.99
N ALA A 65 3.76 -6.64 2.29
CA ALA A 65 2.47 -6.32 2.88
C ALA A 65 2.49 -4.88 3.38
N HIS A 66 1.54 -4.07 2.92
CA HIS A 66 1.34 -2.72 3.42
C HIS A 66 0.22 -2.73 4.45
N GLY A 67 0.35 -1.93 5.51
CA GLY A 67 -0.62 -1.86 6.58
C GLY A 67 -0.15 -0.98 7.74
N PHE A 68 -0.82 -1.12 8.87
CA PHE A 68 -0.45 -0.37 10.07
C PHE A 68 0.57 -1.13 10.89
N VAL A 69 1.69 -0.48 11.17
CA VAL A 69 2.71 -0.94 12.10
C VAL A 69 2.43 -0.31 13.45
N VAL A 70 2.41 -1.11 14.50
CA VAL A 70 2.04 -0.68 15.86
C VAL A 70 3.20 -0.84 16.82
N ASN A 71 3.36 0.10 17.74
CA ASN A 71 4.31 0.03 18.83
C ASN A 71 3.64 -0.61 20.05
N GLU A 72 3.72 -1.93 20.17
CA GLU A 72 3.06 -2.70 21.23
C GLU A 72 3.52 -2.27 22.64
N ASP A 73 4.77 -1.82 22.79
CA ASP A 73 5.29 -1.34 24.08
C ASP A 73 4.55 -0.07 24.54
N LEU A 74 4.19 0.84 23.63
CA LEU A 74 3.38 2.02 23.94
C LEU A 74 1.96 1.61 24.32
N PHE A 75 1.35 0.67 23.59
CA PHE A 75 0.01 0.16 23.92
C PHE A 75 -0.01 -0.45 25.31
N ALA A 76 0.98 -1.30 25.64
CA ALA A 76 1.12 -1.90 26.96
C ALA A 76 1.37 -0.85 28.06
N LYS A 77 2.26 0.11 27.79
CA LYS A 77 2.62 1.18 28.75
C LYS A 77 1.43 2.02 29.16
N TYR A 78 0.55 2.36 28.23
CA TYR A 78 -0.61 3.22 28.49
C TYR A 78 -1.89 2.43 28.75
N GLY A 79 -1.86 1.10 28.68
CA GLY A 79 -3.03 0.25 28.87
C GLY A 79 -4.09 0.43 27.78
N ILE A 80 -3.68 0.82 26.58
CA ILE A 80 -4.56 0.99 25.43
C ILE A 80 -4.65 -0.35 24.71
N PRO A 81 -5.87 -0.87 24.40
CA PRO A 81 -5.99 -2.12 23.68
C PRO A 81 -5.46 -2.00 22.23
N LEU A 82 -4.85 -3.08 21.72
CA LEU A 82 -4.48 -3.16 20.31
C LEU A 82 -5.74 -3.13 19.42
N PRO A 83 -5.73 -2.32 18.36
CA PRO A 83 -6.90 -2.18 17.51
C PRO A 83 -7.11 -3.43 16.65
N THR A 84 -8.37 -3.84 16.49
CA THR A 84 -8.80 -5.00 15.69
C THR A 84 -9.71 -4.65 14.53
N ASP A 85 -10.23 -3.42 14.53
CA ASP A 85 -11.12 -2.85 13.52
C ASP A 85 -10.92 -1.33 13.43
N TYR A 86 -11.64 -0.69 12.52
CA TYR A 86 -11.51 0.76 12.30
C TYR A 86 -11.90 1.58 13.54
N GLU A 87 -12.98 1.21 14.21
CA GLU A 87 -13.47 1.95 15.38
C GLU A 87 -12.48 1.91 16.56
N SER A 88 -11.91 0.74 16.82
CA SER A 88 -10.86 0.58 17.84
C SER A 88 -9.55 1.25 17.44
N PHE A 89 -9.23 1.32 16.14
CA PHE A 89 -8.08 2.06 15.64
C PHE A 89 -8.23 3.57 15.90
N VAL A 90 -9.37 4.16 15.55
CA VAL A 90 -9.67 5.57 15.82
C VAL A 90 -9.65 5.85 17.32
N SER A 91 -10.24 4.96 18.12
CA SER A 91 -10.24 5.08 19.58
C SER A 91 -8.84 5.07 20.17
N ALA A 92 -7.95 4.22 19.62
CA ALA A 92 -6.54 4.18 20.02
C ALA A 92 -5.81 5.49 19.66
N CYS A 93 -6.00 6.03 18.45
CA CYS A 93 -5.44 7.32 18.05
C CYS A 93 -5.81 8.41 19.06
N GLN A 94 -7.10 8.56 19.36
CA GLN A 94 -7.61 9.55 20.30
C GLN A 94 -7.11 9.34 21.74
N ALA A 95 -6.90 8.08 22.14
CA ALA A 95 -6.38 7.77 23.47
C ALA A 95 -4.91 8.16 23.62
N PHE A 96 -4.10 7.93 22.58
CA PHE A 96 -2.71 8.34 22.56
C PHE A 96 -2.53 9.85 22.52
N ASP A 97 -3.32 10.56 21.73
CA ASP A 97 -3.27 12.02 21.66
C ASP A 97 -3.54 12.67 23.03
N LYS A 98 -4.45 12.10 23.84
CA LYS A 98 -4.73 12.57 25.21
C LYS A 98 -3.54 12.44 26.16
N VAL A 99 -2.61 11.53 25.89
CA VAL A 99 -1.41 11.34 26.72
C VAL A 99 -0.15 11.95 26.09
N GLY A 100 -0.32 12.74 25.02
CA GLY A 100 0.77 13.46 24.35
C GLY A 100 1.67 12.58 23.48
N VAL A 101 1.15 11.43 23.05
CA VAL A 101 1.79 10.56 22.05
C VAL A 101 0.98 10.65 20.77
N ARG A 102 1.63 10.85 19.63
CA ARG A 102 0.95 10.83 18.35
C ARG A 102 0.36 9.44 18.10
N GLY A 103 -0.97 9.36 17.93
CA GLY A 103 -1.65 8.09 17.74
C GLY A 103 -1.30 7.44 16.42
N PHE A 104 -1.37 8.21 15.32
CA PHE A 104 -1.10 7.73 13.98
C PHE A 104 -0.57 8.84 13.08
N THR A 105 0.36 8.49 12.20
CA THR A 105 0.74 9.28 11.03
C THR A 105 1.41 8.40 9.96
N ALA A 106 1.83 8.98 8.84
CA ALA A 106 2.60 8.35 7.79
C ALA A 106 3.44 9.39 7.04
N ASP A 107 4.32 8.95 6.16
CA ASP A 107 5.18 9.77 5.31
C ASP A 107 4.39 10.41 4.15
N TYR A 108 3.38 11.20 4.48
CA TYR A 108 2.46 11.80 3.52
C TYR A 108 3.06 12.91 2.65
N SER A 109 4.32 13.26 2.84
CA SER A 109 5.05 14.07 1.88
C SER A 109 5.24 13.36 0.54
N TYR A 110 5.06 12.02 0.52
CA TYR A 110 5.10 11.21 -0.69
C TYR A 110 3.67 10.91 -1.18
N ASP A 111 3.37 11.25 -2.42
CA ASP A 111 2.07 11.04 -3.06
C ASP A 111 1.65 9.56 -3.09
N TYR A 112 2.61 8.65 -3.23
CA TYR A 112 2.32 7.22 -3.22
C TYR A 112 1.77 6.73 -1.86
N THR A 113 2.21 7.28 -0.73
CA THR A 113 1.68 6.90 0.59
C THR A 113 0.23 7.34 0.74
N CYS A 114 -0.12 8.52 0.23
CA CYS A 114 -1.52 8.95 0.15
C CYS A 114 -2.37 7.99 -0.68
N MET A 115 -1.87 7.61 -1.87
CA MET A 115 -2.58 6.68 -2.75
C MET A 115 -2.71 5.28 -2.15
N GLU A 116 -1.70 4.76 -1.49
CA GLU A 116 -1.76 3.45 -0.83
C GLU A 116 -2.72 3.45 0.35
N THR A 117 -2.75 4.52 1.15
CA THR A 117 -3.71 4.67 2.25
C THR A 117 -5.13 4.69 1.70
N LEU A 118 -5.41 5.51 0.68
CA LEU A 118 -6.70 5.58 0.00
C LEU A 118 -7.13 4.22 -0.55
N GLN A 119 -6.24 3.52 -1.25
CA GLN A 119 -6.51 2.19 -1.79
C GLN A 119 -6.75 1.15 -0.68
N GLY A 120 -5.99 1.22 0.41
CA GLY A 120 -6.15 0.33 1.56
C GLY A 120 -7.52 0.50 2.25
N LEU A 121 -7.95 1.74 2.44
CA LEU A 121 -9.25 2.06 3.02
C LEU A 121 -10.44 1.65 2.12
N SER A 122 -10.22 1.65 0.80
CA SER A 122 -11.25 1.42 -0.22
C SER A 122 -11.06 0.10 -0.98
N ILE A 123 -10.28 -0.82 -0.44
CA ILE A 123 -9.94 -2.07 -1.14
C ILE A 123 -11.16 -2.92 -1.49
N SER A 124 -12.21 -2.89 -0.69
CA SER A 124 -13.46 -3.60 -0.94
C SER A 124 -14.17 -3.08 -2.18
N GLU A 125 -14.25 -1.77 -2.34
CA GLU A 125 -14.87 -1.09 -3.48
C GLU A 125 -14.02 -1.26 -4.74
N LEU A 126 -12.72 -1.01 -4.64
CA LEU A 126 -11.77 -1.16 -5.75
C LEU A 126 -11.66 -2.61 -6.24
N SER A 127 -11.93 -3.59 -5.37
CA SER A 127 -11.92 -5.02 -5.69
C SER A 127 -13.31 -5.55 -6.07
N SER A 128 -14.35 -4.72 -6.03
CA SER A 128 -15.70 -5.06 -6.49
C SER A 128 -15.74 -5.34 -8.00
N VAL A 129 -16.87 -5.82 -8.50
CA VAL A 129 -17.08 -6.01 -9.94
C VAL A 129 -16.96 -4.66 -10.67
N GLU A 130 -17.60 -3.64 -10.13
CA GLU A 130 -17.59 -2.27 -10.67
C GLU A 130 -16.19 -1.65 -10.63
N GLY A 131 -15.49 -1.78 -9.51
CA GLY A 131 -14.12 -1.27 -9.38
C GLY A 131 -13.13 -1.94 -10.33
N ARG A 132 -13.27 -3.26 -10.53
CA ARG A 132 -12.45 -3.98 -11.53
C ARG A 132 -12.80 -3.58 -12.95
N LYS A 133 -14.09 -3.42 -13.26
CA LYS A 133 -14.55 -2.96 -14.56
C LYS A 133 -14.02 -1.57 -14.88
N TRP A 134 -14.14 -0.63 -13.92
CA TRP A 134 -13.59 0.71 -14.08
C TRP A 134 -12.09 0.66 -14.38
N ARG A 135 -11.32 -0.11 -13.62
CA ARG A 135 -9.87 -0.22 -13.79
C ARG A 135 -9.49 -0.76 -15.16
N THR A 136 -10.21 -1.77 -15.67
CA THR A 136 -9.98 -2.32 -17.01
C THR A 136 -10.25 -1.26 -18.09
N VAL A 137 -11.36 -0.55 -18.01
CA VAL A 137 -11.71 0.51 -18.98
C VAL A 137 -10.74 1.69 -18.92
N TYR A 138 -10.35 2.10 -17.70
CA TYR A 138 -9.41 3.22 -17.51
C TYR A 138 -8.00 2.89 -18.00
N SER A 139 -7.56 1.65 -17.83
CA SER A 139 -6.23 1.19 -18.24
C SER A 139 -6.13 0.84 -19.72
N ASP A 140 -7.26 0.82 -20.46
CA ASP A 140 -7.27 0.55 -21.88
C ASP A 140 -6.65 1.74 -22.66
N PRO A 141 -5.52 1.54 -23.34
CA PRO A 141 -4.86 2.61 -24.10
C PRO A 141 -5.68 3.10 -25.29
N GLU A 142 -6.58 2.25 -25.82
CA GLU A 142 -7.49 2.62 -26.92
C GLU A 142 -8.68 3.43 -26.43
N ASN A 143 -8.91 3.50 -25.14
CA ASN A 143 -9.99 4.29 -24.55
C ASN A 143 -9.63 5.78 -24.54
N THR A 144 -10.02 6.48 -25.58
CA THR A 144 -9.84 7.93 -25.69
C THR A 144 -10.87 8.73 -24.87
N LYS A 145 -11.91 8.08 -24.36
CA LYS A 145 -12.95 8.67 -23.53
C LYS A 145 -12.68 8.27 -22.06
N ARG A 146 -11.75 8.96 -21.45
CA ARG A 146 -11.60 8.87 -19.99
C ARG A 146 -12.82 9.54 -19.37
N GLU A 147 -13.79 8.74 -18.97
CA GLU A 147 -14.93 9.20 -18.20
C GLU A 147 -14.44 9.78 -16.87
N GLY A 148 -15.17 10.77 -16.34
CA GLY A 148 -14.90 11.31 -15.01
C GLY A 148 -14.99 10.22 -13.94
N LEU A 149 -14.51 10.53 -12.74
CA LEU A 149 -14.57 9.60 -11.61
C LEU A 149 -15.94 9.57 -10.94
N ASP A 150 -16.83 10.51 -11.26
CA ASP A 150 -18.08 10.77 -10.53
C ASP A 150 -19.05 9.58 -10.52
N ASP A 151 -19.13 8.84 -11.61
CA ASP A 151 -20.00 7.66 -11.75
C ASP A 151 -19.25 6.34 -11.46
N THR A 152 -18.23 6.39 -10.64
CA THR A 152 -17.36 5.25 -10.31
C THR A 152 -17.35 4.97 -8.81
N VAL A 153 -16.47 4.05 -8.35
CA VAL A 153 -16.26 3.78 -6.93
C VAL A 153 -15.38 4.84 -6.21
N TRP A 154 -14.80 5.78 -6.96
CA TRP A 154 -13.84 6.72 -6.41
C TRP A 154 -14.41 7.80 -5.51
N PRO A 155 -15.60 8.39 -5.74
CA PRO A 155 -16.18 9.34 -4.80
C PRO A 155 -16.30 8.79 -3.39
N GLU A 156 -16.80 7.56 -3.23
CA GLU A 156 -16.89 6.90 -1.94
C GLU A 156 -15.50 6.64 -1.32
N ALA A 157 -14.50 6.33 -2.14
CA ALA A 157 -13.13 6.15 -1.68
C ALA A 157 -12.54 7.46 -1.12
N PHE A 158 -12.77 8.58 -1.78
CA PHE A 158 -12.34 9.91 -1.32
C PHE A 158 -13.08 10.34 -0.04
N GLU A 159 -14.39 10.12 0.06
CA GLU A 159 -15.15 10.38 1.27
C GLU A 159 -14.60 9.60 2.47
N ARG A 160 -14.22 8.34 2.28
CA ARG A 160 -13.57 7.53 3.31
C ARG A 160 -12.21 8.07 3.73
N MET A 161 -11.43 8.54 2.78
CA MET A 161 -10.13 9.15 3.08
C MET A 161 -10.30 10.45 3.87
N GLU A 162 -11.27 11.28 3.50
CA GLU A 162 -11.62 12.49 4.24
C GLU A 162 -12.04 12.16 5.69
N GLN A 163 -12.91 11.17 5.85
CA GLN A 163 -13.34 10.71 7.17
C GLN A 163 -12.16 10.16 7.98
N PHE A 164 -11.28 9.38 7.37
CA PHE A 164 -10.08 8.86 8.01
C PHE A 164 -9.16 9.97 8.52
N ILE A 165 -8.93 11.00 7.72
CA ILE A 165 -8.13 12.17 8.11
C ILE A 165 -8.74 12.86 9.35
N GLN A 166 -10.07 13.06 9.34
CA GLN A 166 -10.78 13.67 10.46
C GLN A 166 -10.71 12.81 11.73
N ASP A 167 -11.00 11.52 11.61
CA ASP A 167 -11.07 10.57 12.71
C ASP A 167 -9.71 10.35 13.39
N THR A 168 -8.63 10.34 12.60
CA THR A 168 -7.27 10.14 13.10
C THR A 168 -6.58 11.42 13.56
N GLY A 169 -7.19 12.58 13.31
CA GLY A 169 -6.63 13.87 13.66
C GLY A 169 -5.38 14.24 12.84
N LEU A 170 -5.23 13.68 11.64
CA LEU A 170 -4.16 14.10 10.72
C LEU A 170 -4.26 15.58 10.40
N SER A 171 -3.13 16.28 10.44
CA SER A 171 -3.03 17.72 10.27
C SER A 171 -2.19 18.09 9.05
N GLN A 172 -2.12 19.39 8.75
CA GLN A 172 -1.24 19.88 7.69
C GLN A 172 0.25 19.59 7.96
N GLU A 173 0.65 19.45 9.23
CA GLU A 173 2.01 19.10 9.60
C GLU A 173 2.33 17.65 9.19
N ASP A 174 1.38 16.75 9.36
CA ASP A 174 1.53 15.34 8.97
C ASP A 174 1.75 15.19 7.45
N LEU A 175 1.15 16.06 6.63
CA LEU A 175 1.33 16.06 5.17
C LEU A 175 2.74 16.45 4.72
N ASN A 176 3.55 17.02 5.61
CA ASN A 176 4.93 17.41 5.32
C ASN A 176 5.95 16.45 5.93
N MET A 177 5.50 15.44 6.70
CA MET A 177 6.39 14.45 7.30
C MET A 177 6.96 13.55 6.23
N ASP A 178 8.26 13.32 6.28
CA ASP A 178 8.95 12.33 5.49
C ASP A 178 9.21 11.04 6.29
N TYR A 179 9.84 10.09 5.65
CA TYR A 179 10.12 8.79 6.25
C TYR A 179 11.06 8.87 7.46
N ASP A 180 12.06 9.76 7.41
CA ASP A 180 13.04 9.92 8.49
C ASP A 180 12.38 10.53 9.74
N ASP A 181 11.46 11.47 9.57
CA ASP A 181 10.65 12.04 10.64
C ASP A 181 9.83 10.96 11.36
N ILE A 182 9.17 10.07 10.58
CA ILE A 182 8.38 8.97 11.11
C ILE A 182 9.26 8.00 11.90
N VAL A 183 10.42 7.63 11.36
CA VAL A 183 11.38 6.73 12.01
C VAL A 183 11.86 7.33 13.34
N GLU A 184 12.18 8.62 13.38
CA GLU A 184 12.62 9.31 14.60
C GLU A 184 11.51 9.37 15.66
N MET A 185 10.29 9.74 15.24
CA MET A 185 9.14 9.77 16.15
C MET A 185 8.84 8.40 16.74
N TYR A 186 8.87 7.36 15.93
CA TYR A 186 8.61 5.99 16.38
C TYR A 186 9.69 5.52 17.36
N LYS A 187 10.98 5.66 17.02
CA LYS A 187 12.11 5.28 17.89
C LYS A 187 12.15 6.07 19.20
N SER A 188 11.73 7.32 19.18
CA SER A 188 11.63 8.15 20.40
C SER A 188 10.36 7.90 21.22
N SER A 189 9.55 6.88 20.85
CA SER A 189 8.28 6.56 21.52
C SER A 189 7.27 7.72 21.54
N LYS A 190 7.29 8.55 20.50
CA LYS A 190 6.36 9.66 20.29
C LYS A 190 5.25 9.33 19.28
N LEU A 191 5.33 8.17 18.62
CA LEU A 191 4.39 7.69 17.62
C LEU A 191 3.97 6.26 17.96
N ALA A 192 2.66 6.03 18.06
CA ALA A 192 2.10 4.73 18.42
C ALA A 192 1.89 3.82 17.21
N MET A 193 1.43 4.38 16.10
CA MET A 193 1.15 3.64 14.87
C MET A 193 1.56 4.45 13.64
N TYR A 194 2.03 3.76 12.61
CA TYR A 194 2.28 4.38 11.31
C TYR A 194 1.85 3.45 10.17
N PHE A 195 1.55 4.02 9.01
CA PHE A 195 1.34 3.25 7.80
C PHE A 195 2.69 2.95 7.13
N GLY A 196 2.93 1.68 6.80
CA GLY A 196 4.19 1.27 6.21
C GLY A 196 4.16 -0.15 5.66
N SER A 197 5.31 -0.61 5.18
CA SER A 197 5.48 -1.92 4.58
C SER A 197 6.19 -2.90 5.50
N SER A 198 5.98 -4.19 5.25
CA SER A 198 6.67 -5.28 5.96
C SER A 198 8.19 -5.25 5.78
N SER A 199 8.70 -4.76 4.65
CA SER A 199 10.14 -4.58 4.42
C SER A 199 10.72 -3.44 5.24
N GLY A 200 9.94 -2.39 5.48
CA GLY A 200 10.35 -1.21 6.26
C GLY A 200 10.45 -1.46 7.76
N VAL A 201 9.73 -2.43 8.31
CA VAL A 201 9.65 -2.67 9.77
C VAL A 201 11.01 -2.79 10.45
N LYS A 202 12.00 -3.37 9.79
CA LYS A 202 13.36 -3.51 10.35
C LYS A 202 14.04 -2.18 10.66
N MET A 203 13.71 -1.11 9.95
CA MET A 203 14.32 0.22 10.19
C MET A 203 13.81 0.86 11.47
N PHE A 204 12.62 0.46 11.92
CA PHE A 204 12.00 0.92 13.16
C PHE A 204 12.39 0.08 14.37
N GLN A 205 13.00 -1.09 14.14
CA GLN A 205 13.48 -1.94 15.21
C GLN A 205 14.75 -1.32 15.82
N ASP A 206 14.62 -0.63 16.94
CA ASP A 206 15.76 -0.39 17.79
C ASP A 206 16.02 -1.65 18.64
N ARG A 207 17.30 -1.96 18.94
CA ARG A 207 17.67 -3.11 19.77
C ARG A 207 17.09 -3.07 21.19
N ALA A 208 16.51 -1.92 21.58
CA ALA A 208 15.85 -1.70 22.86
C ALA A 208 14.33 -1.99 22.84
N LEU A 209 13.71 -2.11 21.66
CA LEU A 209 12.27 -2.36 21.51
C LEU A 209 12.08 -3.83 21.10
N THR A 210 11.43 -4.59 21.96
CA THR A 210 11.49 -6.05 21.90
C THR A 210 10.43 -6.72 21.03
N GLN A 211 9.38 -6.04 20.60
CA GLN A 211 8.33 -6.66 19.77
C GLN A 211 7.69 -5.66 18.81
N HIS A 212 7.61 -6.06 17.56
CA HIS A 212 6.86 -5.35 16.52
C HIS A 212 6.03 -6.35 15.74
N SER A 213 4.71 -6.14 15.71
CA SER A 213 3.82 -6.89 14.84
C SER A 213 3.24 -5.98 13.76
N CYS A 214 3.18 -6.50 12.54
CA CYS A 214 2.48 -5.86 11.45
C CYS A 214 1.07 -6.45 11.38
N HIS A 215 0.06 -5.64 11.69
CA HIS A 215 -1.34 -6.05 11.56
C HIS A 215 -1.96 -5.39 10.33
N SER A 216 -2.39 -6.21 9.38
CA SER A 216 -3.25 -5.74 8.30
C SER A 216 -4.71 -5.83 8.76
N PHE A 217 -5.43 -4.73 8.77
CA PHE A 217 -6.86 -4.73 9.03
C PHE A 217 -7.60 -5.27 7.81
N ARG A 218 -8.03 -6.53 7.87
CA ARG A 218 -9.10 -7.00 7.01
C ARG A 218 -10.42 -6.53 7.62
N ARG A 219 -11.09 -5.62 6.94
CA ARG A 219 -12.49 -5.34 7.22
C ARG A 219 -13.26 -6.61 6.95
N THR A 220 -13.71 -7.30 7.99
CA THR A 220 -14.71 -8.35 7.84
C THR A 220 -16.01 -7.65 7.48
N VAL A 221 -16.32 -7.58 6.20
CA VAL A 221 -17.66 -7.20 5.75
C VAL A 221 -18.58 -8.30 6.30
N LYS A 222 -19.31 -8.01 7.35
CA LYS A 222 -20.47 -8.81 7.70
C LYS A 222 -21.43 -8.65 6.52
N SER A 223 -21.55 -9.67 5.68
CA SER A 223 -22.63 -9.81 4.74
C SER A 223 -23.91 -9.90 5.58
N GLY A 224 -24.57 -8.77 5.76
CA GLY A 224 -25.96 -8.75 6.16
C GLY A 224 -26.78 -9.27 4.98
N LEU A 225 -27.40 -10.41 5.14
CA LEU A 225 -28.54 -10.86 4.35
C LEU A 225 -29.72 -9.91 4.54
#